data_98cb13f980fbe0e3cecc098d373536d7
#
_entry.id   98cb13f980fbe0e3cecc098d373536d7
#
_cell.length_a   1.000
_cell.length_b   1.000
_cell.length_c   1.000
_cell.angle_alpha   90.00
_cell.angle_beta   90.00
_cell.angle_gamma   90.00
#
_symmetry.space_group_name_H-M   'P 1'
#
loop_
_entity.id
_entity.type
_entity.pdbx_description
1 polymer ?
#
loop_
_entity_poly.entity_id
_entity_poly.type
_entity_poly.pdbx_seq_one_letter_code
_entity_poly.pdbx_strand_id
1 'polypeptide(L)'
;NQILKAQEEERKRISRELHDSVAQEMLSLLVDIRVLKYMTSDESIVAKVRQTEGTLMRLLEDIQHLSVELRPSTLDDLGLEAAFRTHFKTVEKNYGLVVHFTSSIGSKRYEGEIETAVYRICQEAVLNALKYAEVDEVYVEILEQDKDLRLSVSDKGCGFSLDNINPEGTGLGLYGMRERAELINGNLNIQSAVGEGTVIVLEVPLQGGEEQL
;
A
#
# COMPACT_ATOMS: atom_id res chain seq x y z
N ASN A 1 -3.90 -5.79 -20.03
CA ASN A 1 -3.39 -4.40 -19.88
C ASN A 1 -4.51 -3.37 -19.65
N GLN A 2 -5.57 -3.32 -20.45
CA GLN A 2 -6.68 -2.38 -20.26
C GLN A 2 -7.47 -2.65 -18.96
N ILE A 3 -7.64 -3.91 -18.58
CA ILE A 3 -8.34 -4.28 -17.36
C ILE A 3 -7.60 -3.80 -16.11
N LEU A 4 -6.29 -3.97 -16.03
CA LEU A 4 -5.49 -3.50 -14.89
C LEU A 4 -5.50 -1.96 -14.78
N LYS A 5 -5.40 -1.24 -15.90
CA LYS A 5 -5.52 0.21 -15.89
C LYS A 5 -6.88 0.67 -15.38
N ALA A 6 -7.97 0.10 -15.93
CA ALA A 6 -9.32 0.42 -15.47
C ALA A 6 -9.52 0.08 -13.99
N GLN A 7 -8.94 -1.01 -13.50
CA GLN A 7 -9.01 -1.40 -12.11
C GLN A 7 -8.25 -0.42 -11.18
N GLU A 8 -7.08 0.06 -11.58
CA GLU A 8 -6.34 1.06 -10.80
C GLU A 8 -7.00 2.44 -10.83
N GLU A 9 -7.59 2.84 -11.96
CA GLU A 9 -8.39 4.06 -12.05
C GLU A 9 -9.61 4.01 -11.14
N GLU A 10 -10.32 2.88 -11.12
CA GLU A 10 -11.47 2.67 -10.23
C GLU A 10 -11.05 2.66 -8.75
N ARG A 11 -9.95 2.01 -8.39
CA ARG A 11 -9.39 2.06 -7.04
C ARG A 11 -9.04 3.48 -6.62
N LYS A 12 -8.45 4.27 -7.52
CA LYS A 12 -8.14 5.68 -7.29
C LYS A 12 -9.41 6.50 -7.07
N ARG A 13 -10.45 6.28 -7.88
CA ARG A 13 -11.74 6.96 -7.76
C ARG A 13 -12.42 6.63 -6.41
N ILE A 14 -12.51 5.35 -6.07
CA ILE A 14 -13.13 4.89 -4.81
C ILE A 14 -12.35 5.42 -3.60
N SER A 15 -11.02 5.36 -3.61
CA SER A 15 -10.19 5.88 -2.51
C SER A 15 -10.44 7.36 -2.26
N ARG A 16 -10.52 8.18 -3.32
CA ARG A 16 -10.83 9.61 -3.20
C ARG A 16 -12.25 9.84 -2.68
N GLU A 17 -13.23 9.11 -3.20
CA GLU A 17 -14.62 9.22 -2.78
C GLU A 17 -14.82 8.87 -1.30
N LEU A 18 -14.12 7.83 -0.82
CA LEU A 18 -14.11 7.48 0.60
C LEU A 18 -13.46 8.56 1.45
N HIS A 19 -12.34 9.12 1.02
CA HIS A 19 -11.63 10.13 1.80
C HIS A 19 -12.32 11.50 1.75
N ASP A 20 -12.73 11.97 0.57
CA ASP A 20 -13.18 13.35 0.37
C ASP A 20 -14.68 13.53 0.66
N SER A 21 -15.49 12.48 0.52
CA SER A 21 -16.92 12.54 0.78
C SER A 21 -17.28 11.85 2.10
N VAL A 22 -17.08 10.54 2.17
CA VAL A 22 -17.58 9.74 3.30
C VAL A 22 -16.90 10.11 4.61
N ALA A 23 -15.56 10.25 4.63
CA ALA A 23 -14.85 10.61 5.85
C ALA A 23 -15.18 12.03 6.32
N GLN A 24 -15.39 12.99 5.39
CA GLN A 24 -15.79 14.36 5.74
C GLN A 24 -17.20 14.43 6.29
N GLU A 25 -18.15 13.69 5.72
CA GLU A 25 -19.53 13.61 6.25
C GLU A 25 -19.54 13.00 7.66
N MET A 26 -18.74 11.97 7.90
CA MET A 26 -18.61 11.36 9.23
C MET A 26 -17.96 12.30 10.24
N LEU A 27 -16.98 13.12 9.84
CA LEU A 27 -16.40 14.15 10.69
C LEU A 27 -17.44 15.24 11.05
N SER A 28 -18.29 15.64 10.11
CA SER A 28 -19.38 16.56 10.38
C SER A 28 -20.36 15.99 11.40
N LEU A 29 -20.78 14.72 11.21
CA LEU A 29 -21.63 14.02 12.18
C LEU A 29 -20.98 13.90 13.56
N LEU A 30 -19.66 13.70 13.63
CA LEU A 30 -18.93 13.65 14.90
C LEU A 30 -19.00 14.99 15.64
N VAL A 31 -18.88 16.09 14.90
CA VAL A 31 -19.05 17.46 15.48
C VAL A 31 -20.46 17.65 15.99
N ASP A 32 -21.49 17.30 15.22
CA ASP A 32 -22.90 17.44 15.62
C ASP A 32 -23.21 16.62 16.88
N ILE A 33 -22.72 15.39 16.95
CA ILE A 33 -22.88 14.51 18.12
C ILE A 33 -22.17 15.11 19.34
N ARG A 34 -21.01 15.75 19.19
CA ARG A 34 -20.30 16.43 20.27
C ARG A 34 -21.10 17.65 20.80
N VAL A 35 -21.72 18.40 19.90
CA VAL A 35 -22.58 19.52 20.27
C VAL A 35 -23.76 19.04 21.12
N LEU A 36 -24.42 17.94 20.76
CA LEU A 36 -25.52 17.36 21.52
C LEU A 36 -25.14 17.06 22.97
N LYS A 37 -23.90 16.65 23.22
CA LYS A 37 -23.41 16.39 24.59
C LYS A 37 -23.42 17.62 25.49
N TYR A 38 -23.25 18.80 24.92
CA TYR A 38 -23.28 20.06 25.67
C TYR A 38 -24.72 20.64 25.83
N MET A 39 -25.70 20.10 25.08
CA MET A 39 -27.08 20.55 25.10
C MET A 39 -27.96 19.83 26.16
N THR A 40 -27.41 18.80 26.81
CA THR A 40 -28.18 18.02 27.80
C THR A 40 -27.38 17.76 29.06
N SER A 41 -28.09 17.72 30.19
CA SER A 41 -27.57 17.29 31.50
C SER A 41 -28.04 15.88 31.88
N ASP A 42 -28.80 15.21 31.00
CA ASP A 42 -29.28 13.84 31.24
C ASP A 42 -28.14 12.85 31.04
N GLU A 43 -27.74 12.19 32.12
CA GLU A 43 -26.61 11.23 32.11
C GLU A 43 -26.85 10.08 31.16
N SER A 44 -28.08 9.63 30.95
CA SER A 44 -28.39 8.53 30.03
C SER A 44 -28.17 8.94 28.57
N ILE A 45 -28.54 10.16 28.23
CA ILE A 45 -28.30 10.73 26.89
C ILE A 45 -26.81 10.98 26.69
N VAL A 46 -26.11 11.52 27.67
CA VAL A 46 -24.66 11.73 27.61
C VAL A 46 -23.91 10.40 27.43
N ALA A 47 -24.30 9.33 28.11
CA ALA A 47 -23.73 8.01 27.94
C ALA A 47 -23.95 7.46 26.52
N LYS A 48 -25.15 7.65 25.95
CA LYS A 48 -25.48 7.22 24.59
C LYS A 48 -24.69 8.02 23.55
N VAL A 49 -24.54 9.33 23.74
CA VAL A 49 -23.71 10.19 22.87
C VAL A 49 -22.25 9.71 22.85
N ARG A 50 -21.67 9.41 24.01
CA ARG A 50 -20.28 8.87 24.10
C ARG A 50 -20.14 7.54 23.38
N GLN A 51 -21.12 6.65 23.53
CA GLN A 51 -21.11 5.36 22.83
C GLN A 51 -21.15 5.55 21.31
N THR A 52 -22.00 6.46 20.82
CA THR A 52 -22.14 6.76 19.39
C THR A 52 -20.89 7.44 18.84
N GLU A 53 -20.30 8.38 19.60
CA GLU A 53 -19.00 9.00 19.28
C GLU A 53 -17.90 7.97 19.10
N GLY A 54 -17.75 7.01 20.04
CA GLY A 54 -16.77 5.94 19.95
C GLY A 54 -16.99 5.02 18.75
N THR A 55 -18.23 4.77 18.37
CA THR A 55 -18.55 3.96 17.17
C THR A 55 -18.18 4.72 15.90
N LEU A 56 -18.50 6.02 15.83
CA LEU A 56 -18.20 6.86 14.67
C LEU A 56 -16.67 7.00 14.45
N MET A 57 -15.91 7.14 15.55
CA MET A 57 -14.44 7.20 15.46
C MET A 57 -13.84 5.90 14.90
N ARG A 58 -14.34 4.75 15.32
CA ARG A 58 -13.88 3.47 14.76
C ARG A 58 -14.21 3.34 13.28
N LEU A 59 -15.43 3.72 12.87
CA LEU A 59 -15.81 3.71 11.45
C LEU A 59 -14.94 4.65 10.60
N LEU A 60 -14.56 5.82 11.14
CA LEU A 60 -13.60 6.72 10.48
C LEU A 60 -12.24 6.08 10.30
N GLU A 61 -11.73 5.38 11.32
CA GLU A 61 -10.47 4.63 11.22
C GLU A 61 -10.57 3.53 10.15
N ASP A 62 -11.66 2.76 10.13
CA ASP A 62 -11.89 1.70 9.14
C ASP A 62 -11.92 2.26 7.71
N ILE A 63 -12.60 3.39 7.49
CA ILE A 63 -12.66 4.05 6.18
C ILE A 63 -11.28 4.56 5.75
N GLN A 64 -10.51 5.14 6.67
CA GLN A 64 -9.15 5.58 6.37
C GLN A 64 -8.26 4.39 5.99
N HIS A 65 -8.38 3.26 6.70
CA HIS A 65 -7.66 2.03 6.35
C HIS A 65 -8.04 1.52 4.96
N LEU A 66 -9.33 1.43 4.65
CA LEU A 66 -9.82 1.02 3.32
C LEU A 66 -9.31 1.94 2.21
N SER A 67 -9.32 3.26 2.46
CA SER A 67 -8.81 4.23 1.48
C SER A 67 -7.33 4.03 1.19
N VAL A 68 -6.51 3.77 2.22
CA VAL A 68 -5.07 3.49 2.07
C VAL A 68 -4.83 2.15 1.37
N GLU A 69 -5.62 1.11 1.65
CA GLU A 69 -5.53 -0.18 0.97
C GLU A 69 -5.90 -0.08 -0.52
N LEU A 70 -6.92 0.71 -0.84
CA LEU A 70 -7.35 0.93 -2.23
C LEU A 70 -6.30 1.71 -3.03
N ARG A 71 -5.89 2.88 -2.55
CA ARG A 71 -4.78 3.68 -3.07
C ARG A 71 -4.42 4.79 -2.09
N PRO A 72 -3.17 4.86 -1.58
CA PRO A 72 -2.82 5.93 -0.67
C PRO A 72 -2.77 7.27 -1.40
N SER A 73 -3.47 8.28 -0.87
CA SER A 73 -3.36 9.66 -1.37
C SER A 73 -1.92 10.19 -1.28
N THR A 74 -1.16 9.70 -0.29
CA THR A 74 0.27 10.01 -0.15
C THR A 74 1.11 9.64 -1.38
N LEU A 75 0.71 8.62 -2.16
CA LEU A 75 1.40 8.29 -3.41
C LEU A 75 1.19 9.39 -4.46
N ASP A 76 -0.05 9.87 -4.60
CA ASP A 76 -0.36 10.92 -5.56
C ASP A 76 0.24 12.27 -5.15
N ASP A 77 0.25 12.60 -3.85
CA ASP A 77 0.64 13.91 -3.33
C ASP A 77 2.15 14.02 -3.04
N LEU A 78 2.75 12.97 -2.46
CA LEU A 78 4.10 12.99 -1.92
C LEU A 78 5.06 11.98 -2.56
N GLY A 79 4.56 11.09 -3.44
CA GLY A 79 5.35 10.11 -4.17
C GLY A 79 5.67 8.82 -3.40
N LEU A 80 6.53 7.99 -4.01
CA LEU A 80 6.78 6.62 -3.59
C LEU A 80 7.35 6.50 -2.18
N GLU A 81 8.38 7.28 -1.82
CA GLU A 81 9.03 7.13 -0.51
C GLU A 81 8.06 7.42 0.64
N ALA A 82 7.28 8.50 0.54
CA ALA A 82 6.30 8.86 1.56
C ALA A 82 5.17 7.80 1.67
N ALA A 83 4.71 7.29 0.53
CA ALA A 83 3.71 6.23 0.47
C ALA A 83 4.22 4.94 1.11
N PHE A 84 5.46 4.53 0.84
CA PHE A 84 6.09 3.35 1.46
C PHE A 84 6.23 3.51 2.97
N ARG A 85 6.75 4.65 3.45
CA ARG A 85 6.87 4.90 4.89
C ARG A 85 5.54 4.84 5.62
N THR A 86 4.47 5.37 5.02
CA THR A 86 3.12 5.31 5.58
C THR A 86 2.60 3.88 5.59
N HIS A 87 2.77 3.14 4.49
CA HIS A 87 2.35 1.76 4.37
C HIS A 87 3.05 0.85 5.40
N PHE A 88 4.37 0.96 5.52
CA PHE A 88 5.16 0.11 6.42
C PHE A 88 4.83 0.37 7.89
N LYS A 89 4.63 1.63 8.29
CA LYS A 89 4.13 1.96 9.64
C LYS A 89 2.77 1.33 9.94
N THR A 90 1.88 1.29 8.94
CA THR A 90 0.56 0.66 9.07
C THR A 90 0.68 -0.86 9.22
N VAL A 91 1.55 -1.49 8.42
CA VAL A 91 1.82 -2.94 8.50
C VAL A 91 2.40 -3.29 9.86
N GLU A 92 3.40 -2.54 10.34
CA GLU A 92 4.00 -2.77 11.66
C GLU A 92 2.99 -2.61 12.79
N LYS A 93 2.20 -1.53 12.77
CA LYS A 93 1.18 -1.25 13.78
C LYS A 93 0.09 -2.32 13.85
N ASN A 94 -0.40 -2.77 12.71
CA ASN A 94 -1.58 -3.63 12.64
C ASN A 94 -1.23 -5.12 12.72
N TYR A 95 -0.07 -5.52 12.23
CA TYR A 95 0.30 -6.93 12.08
C TYR A 95 1.60 -7.30 12.80
N GLY A 96 2.34 -6.33 13.34
CA GLY A 96 3.59 -6.57 14.03
C GLY A 96 4.78 -6.92 13.12
N LEU A 97 4.61 -6.87 11.78
CA LEU A 97 5.70 -7.14 10.83
C LEU A 97 6.59 -5.90 10.70
N VAL A 98 7.84 -6.00 11.13
CA VAL A 98 8.81 -4.91 11.03
C VAL A 98 9.35 -4.83 9.60
N VAL A 99 9.31 -3.62 8.99
CA VAL A 99 9.86 -3.39 7.65
C VAL A 99 11.09 -2.51 7.74
N HIS A 100 12.26 -3.10 7.49
CA HIS A 100 13.53 -2.38 7.36
C HIS A 100 13.61 -1.71 6.00
N PHE A 101 13.37 -0.41 5.95
CA PHE A 101 13.26 0.34 4.71
C PHE A 101 14.47 1.24 4.46
N THR A 102 15.10 1.05 3.31
CA THR A 102 16.19 1.88 2.79
C THR A 102 15.79 2.51 1.46
N SER A 103 16.07 3.80 1.29
CA SER A 103 15.73 4.54 0.09
C SER A 103 16.81 5.55 -0.28
N SER A 104 17.09 5.68 -1.58
CA SER A 104 17.92 6.75 -2.15
C SER A 104 17.12 7.74 -3.01
N ILE A 105 15.81 7.54 -3.17
CA ILE A 105 15.00 8.35 -4.10
C ILE A 105 14.45 9.64 -3.49
N GLY A 106 14.30 9.71 -2.15
CA GLY A 106 13.77 10.87 -1.45
C GLY A 106 12.38 11.29 -1.97
N SER A 107 12.22 12.59 -2.20
CA SER A 107 10.96 13.16 -2.72
C SER A 107 10.87 13.17 -4.25
N LYS A 108 11.75 12.45 -4.95
CA LYS A 108 11.72 12.38 -6.42
C LYS A 108 10.42 11.78 -6.91
N ARG A 109 9.89 12.34 -8.00
CA ARG A 109 8.66 11.89 -8.65
C ARG A 109 8.99 11.15 -9.94
N TYR A 110 8.19 10.15 -10.23
CA TYR A 110 8.26 9.35 -11.45
C TYR A 110 6.93 9.44 -12.20
N GLU A 111 6.87 8.91 -13.40
CA GLU A 111 5.61 8.80 -14.13
C GLU A 111 4.58 8.03 -13.28
N GLY A 112 3.33 8.49 -13.27
CA GLY A 112 2.30 7.96 -12.38
C GLY A 112 2.03 6.46 -12.56
N GLU A 113 2.24 5.92 -13.76
CA GLU A 113 2.16 4.48 -14.02
C GLU A 113 3.30 3.72 -13.35
N ILE A 114 4.51 4.27 -13.36
CA ILE A 114 5.70 3.71 -12.68
C ILE A 114 5.48 3.73 -11.17
N GLU A 115 5.13 4.89 -10.60
CA GLU A 115 4.88 5.00 -9.15
C GLU A 115 3.80 4.02 -8.69
N THR A 116 2.72 3.90 -9.44
CA THR A 116 1.62 2.98 -9.12
C THR A 116 2.07 1.51 -9.18
N ALA A 117 2.73 1.10 -10.25
CA ALA A 117 3.16 -0.28 -10.43
C ALA A 117 4.21 -0.69 -9.38
N VAL A 118 5.21 0.16 -9.13
CA VAL A 118 6.25 -0.06 -8.12
C VAL A 118 5.64 -0.18 -6.72
N TYR A 119 4.70 0.73 -6.38
CA TYR A 119 4.00 0.69 -5.10
C TYR A 119 3.22 -0.62 -4.92
N ARG A 120 2.44 -1.04 -5.93
CA ARG A 120 1.64 -2.26 -5.88
C ARG A 120 2.47 -3.53 -5.80
N ILE A 121 3.58 -3.59 -6.51
CA ILE A 121 4.50 -4.73 -6.45
C ILE A 121 5.10 -4.83 -5.04
N CYS A 122 5.55 -3.72 -4.45
CA CYS A 122 6.05 -3.71 -3.08
C CYS A 122 4.98 -4.13 -2.06
N GLN A 123 3.77 -3.56 -2.18
CA GLN A 123 2.63 -3.90 -1.31
C GLN A 123 2.32 -5.40 -1.34
N GLU A 124 2.24 -5.99 -2.53
CA GLU A 124 1.98 -7.41 -2.71
C GLU A 124 3.11 -8.28 -2.16
N ALA A 125 4.37 -7.88 -2.38
CA ALA A 125 5.54 -8.60 -1.87
C ALA A 125 5.57 -8.63 -0.33
N VAL A 126 5.32 -7.48 0.33
CA VAL A 126 5.23 -7.38 1.80
C VAL A 126 4.03 -8.18 2.33
N LEU A 127 2.89 -8.12 1.65
CA LEU A 127 1.71 -8.90 2.02
C LEU A 127 1.94 -10.41 1.90
N ASN A 128 2.69 -10.85 0.89
CA ASN A 128 3.06 -12.26 0.73
C ASN A 128 4.00 -12.71 1.85
N ALA A 129 4.97 -11.88 2.24
CA ALA A 129 5.83 -12.18 3.38
C ALA A 129 5.00 -12.28 4.68
N LEU A 130 4.10 -11.34 4.93
CA LEU A 130 3.19 -11.37 6.08
C LEU A 130 2.34 -12.64 6.15
N LYS A 131 1.82 -13.10 5.01
CA LYS A 131 0.89 -14.24 4.96
C LYS A 131 1.57 -15.61 4.95
N TYR A 132 2.74 -15.69 4.33
CA TYR A 132 3.30 -16.99 3.93
C TYR A 132 4.73 -17.24 4.39
N ALA A 133 5.50 -16.20 4.72
CA ALA A 133 6.93 -16.38 5.01
C ALA A 133 7.21 -16.84 6.45
N GLU A 134 6.26 -16.65 7.38
CA GLU A 134 6.44 -16.95 8.80
C GLU A 134 7.61 -16.17 9.43
N VAL A 135 7.67 -14.86 9.16
CA VAL A 135 8.72 -13.94 9.62
C VAL A 135 8.14 -12.76 10.37
N ASP A 136 8.98 -12.18 11.25
CA ASP A 136 8.64 -10.95 11.99
C ASP A 136 9.25 -9.70 11.34
N GLU A 137 10.11 -9.86 10.33
CA GLU A 137 10.80 -8.76 9.66
C GLU A 137 10.99 -9.01 8.16
N VAL A 138 10.94 -7.91 7.40
CA VAL A 138 11.13 -7.85 5.94
C VAL A 138 12.05 -6.69 5.61
N TYR A 139 12.88 -6.84 4.58
CA TYR A 139 13.79 -5.82 4.10
C TYR A 139 13.30 -5.29 2.77
N VAL A 140 13.14 -3.96 2.68
CA VAL A 140 12.73 -3.26 1.47
C VAL A 140 13.76 -2.20 1.13
N GLU A 141 14.24 -2.22 -0.10
CA GLU A 141 15.18 -1.24 -0.61
C GLU A 141 14.68 -0.67 -1.92
N ILE A 142 14.72 0.66 -2.06
CA ILE A 142 14.44 1.34 -3.32
C ILE A 142 15.58 2.30 -3.67
N LEU A 143 16.19 2.08 -4.82
CA LEU A 143 17.35 2.83 -5.29
C LEU A 143 17.14 3.30 -6.72
N GLU A 144 17.67 4.46 -7.04
CA GLU A 144 17.85 4.90 -8.42
C GLU A 144 19.33 4.89 -8.75
N GLN A 145 19.71 4.14 -9.77
CA GLN A 145 21.08 4.03 -10.24
C GLN A 145 21.10 3.92 -11.77
N ASP A 146 22.01 4.66 -12.42
CA ASP A 146 22.28 4.57 -13.87
C ASP A 146 21.03 4.68 -14.77
N LYS A 147 20.04 5.50 -14.38
CA LYS A 147 18.74 5.68 -15.03
C LYS A 147 17.76 4.51 -14.86
N ASP A 148 18.02 3.61 -13.94
CA ASP A 148 17.09 2.56 -13.56
C ASP A 148 16.57 2.80 -12.14
N LEU A 149 15.28 2.54 -11.93
CA LEU A 149 14.68 2.46 -10.61
C LEU A 149 14.64 1.00 -10.20
N ARG A 150 15.30 0.66 -9.09
CA ARG A 150 15.36 -0.69 -8.56
C ARG A 150 14.64 -0.78 -7.22
N LEU A 151 13.67 -1.68 -7.14
CA LEU A 151 13.01 -2.08 -5.90
C LEU A 151 13.45 -3.50 -5.54
N SER A 152 13.85 -3.73 -4.30
CA SER A 152 14.13 -5.06 -3.75
C SER A 152 13.30 -5.29 -2.50
N VAL A 153 12.62 -6.42 -2.41
CA VAL A 153 11.90 -6.88 -1.22
C VAL A 153 12.40 -8.27 -0.88
N SER A 154 12.85 -8.47 0.36
CA SER A 154 13.37 -9.77 0.78
C SER A 154 12.95 -10.16 2.18
N ASP A 155 12.67 -11.44 2.38
CA ASP A 155 12.46 -12.08 3.66
C ASP A 155 13.39 -13.30 3.82
N LYS A 156 13.58 -13.72 5.06
CA LYS A 156 14.35 -14.93 5.44
C LYS A 156 13.43 -16.04 5.95
N GLY A 157 12.23 -16.12 5.38
CA GLY A 157 11.19 -17.04 5.82
C GLY A 157 11.27 -18.42 5.22
N CYS A 158 10.14 -19.11 5.25
CA CYS A 158 10.07 -20.51 4.79
C CYS A 158 10.28 -20.68 3.28
N GLY A 159 10.18 -19.61 2.47
CA GLY A 159 10.29 -19.66 1.03
C GLY A 159 9.31 -20.65 0.37
N PHE A 160 9.43 -20.82 -0.93
CA PHE A 160 8.58 -21.74 -1.71
C PHE A 160 9.29 -22.18 -3.01
N SER A 161 8.80 -23.30 -3.59
CA SER A 161 9.25 -23.73 -4.90
C SER A 161 8.45 -23.04 -6.00
N LEU A 162 9.16 -22.39 -6.93
CA LEU A 162 8.55 -21.71 -8.08
C LEU A 162 7.86 -22.68 -9.04
N ASP A 163 8.30 -23.95 -9.08
CA ASP A 163 7.74 -24.98 -9.95
C ASP A 163 6.34 -25.44 -9.52
N ASN A 164 5.97 -25.21 -8.25
CA ASN A 164 4.71 -25.66 -7.65
C ASN A 164 3.64 -24.56 -7.56
N ILE A 165 3.85 -23.42 -8.23
CA ILE A 165 2.89 -22.32 -8.20
C ILE A 165 1.69 -22.66 -9.07
N ASN A 166 0.51 -22.79 -8.46
CA ASN A 166 -0.75 -22.95 -9.19
C ASN A 166 -1.24 -21.56 -9.66
N PRO A 167 -1.34 -21.30 -10.98
CA PRO A 167 -1.83 -20.02 -11.50
C PRO A 167 -3.26 -19.65 -11.07
N GLU A 168 -4.09 -20.64 -10.76
CA GLU A 168 -5.49 -20.45 -10.37
C GLU A 168 -5.72 -20.29 -8.85
N GLY A 169 -4.64 -20.31 -8.04
CA GLY A 169 -4.72 -20.24 -6.59
C GLY A 169 -3.70 -19.28 -5.98
N THR A 170 -2.69 -19.83 -5.30
CA THR A 170 -1.65 -19.07 -4.58
C THR A 170 -0.73 -18.24 -5.48
N GLY A 171 -0.76 -18.44 -6.80
CA GLY A 171 0.07 -17.75 -7.78
C GLY A 171 -0.48 -16.41 -8.30
N LEU A 172 -1.73 -16.04 -7.99
CA LEU A 172 -2.36 -14.82 -8.53
C LEU A 172 -1.59 -13.53 -8.18
N GLY A 173 -1.04 -13.44 -6.96
CA GLY A 173 -0.25 -12.29 -6.54
C GLY A 173 1.04 -12.15 -7.35
N LEU A 174 1.76 -13.27 -7.56
CA LEU A 174 3.00 -13.29 -8.35
C LEU A 174 2.74 -12.97 -9.82
N TYR A 175 1.66 -13.50 -10.36
CA TYR A 175 1.22 -13.20 -11.73
C TYR A 175 0.90 -11.70 -11.88
N GLY A 176 0.10 -11.15 -10.98
CA GLY A 176 -0.24 -9.72 -10.97
C GLY A 176 0.96 -8.79 -10.82
N MET A 177 2.00 -9.21 -10.06
CA MET A 177 3.26 -8.47 -10.01
C MET A 177 3.99 -8.47 -11.35
N ARG A 178 4.05 -9.61 -12.06
CA ARG A 178 4.67 -9.70 -13.39
C ARG A 178 3.95 -8.85 -14.42
N GLU A 179 2.61 -8.91 -14.48
CA GLU A 179 1.82 -8.08 -15.39
C GLU A 179 2.05 -6.57 -15.14
N ARG A 180 2.14 -6.16 -13.87
CA ARG A 180 2.42 -4.75 -13.53
C ARG A 180 3.82 -4.32 -13.91
N ALA A 181 4.81 -5.20 -13.75
CA ALA A 181 6.18 -4.92 -14.19
C ALA A 181 6.25 -4.75 -15.72
N GLU A 182 5.59 -5.63 -16.48
CA GLU A 182 5.52 -5.54 -17.94
C GLU A 182 4.86 -4.23 -18.43
N LEU A 183 3.82 -3.73 -17.71
CA LEU A 183 3.16 -2.47 -18.06
C LEU A 183 4.08 -1.26 -18.08
N ILE A 184 5.13 -1.28 -17.25
CA ILE A 184 6.10 -0.19 -17.11
C ILE A 184 7.44 -0.54 -17.74
N ASN A 185 7.48 -1.53 -18.64
CA ASN A 185 8.71 -2.05 -19.26
C ASN A 185 9.77 -2.47 -18.24
N GLY A 186 9.34 -2.86 -17.04
CA GLY A 186 10.21 -3.31 -15.96
C GLY A 186 10.50 -4.81 -16.04
N ASN A 187 11.63 -5.21 -15.48
CA ASN A 187 12.02 -6.60 -15.33
C ASN A 187 11.82 -7.05 -13.88
N LEU A 188 10.96 -8.05 -13.66
CA LEU A 188 10.70 -8.62 -12.33
C LEU A 188 11.37 -9.98 -12.19
N ASN A 189 12.30 -10.06 -11.26
CA ASN A 189 12.97 -11.32 -10.87
C ASN A 189 12.47 -11.75 -9.49
N ILE A 190 12.04 -13.01 -9.38
CA ILE A 190 11.59 -13.63 -8.13
C ILE A 190 12.44 -14.85 -7.89
N GLN A 191 13.13 -14.88 -6.75
CA GLN A 191 13.96 -15.99 -6.29
C GLN A 191 13.39 -16.46 -4.94
N SER A 192 13.08 -17.73 -4.86
CA SER A 192 12.63 -18.37 -3.63
C SER A 192 12.99 -19.86 -3.66
N ALA A 193 13.39 -20.37 -2.51
CA ALA A 193 13.57 -21.80 -2.29
C ALA A 193 13.09 -22.16 -0.88
N VAL A 194 12.62 -23.38 -0.71
CA VAL A 194 12.11 -23.86 0.58
C VAL A 194 13.21 -23.79 1.64
N GLY A 195 12.95 -23.02 2.71
CA GLY A 195 13.89 -22.80 3.82
C GLY A 195 14.90 -21.69 3.59
N GLU A 196 14.90 -21.00 2.44
CA GLU A 196 15.86 -19.92 2.11
C GLU A 196 15.23 -18.52 2.03
N GLY A 197 13.91 -18.42 2.24
CA GLY A 197 13.18 -17.17 2.12
C GLY A 197 12.87 -16.78 0.67
N THR A 198 12.51 -15.50 0.47
CA THR A 198 12.14 -14.97 -0.84
C THR A 198 12.84 -13.65 -1.10
N VAL A 199 13.28 -13.44 -2.35
CA VAL A 199 13.82 -12.18 -2.84
C VAL A 199 13.08 -11.80 -4.13
N ILE A 200 12.48 -10.61 -4.13
CA ILE A 200 11.79 -10.02 -5.28
C ILE A 200 12.54 -8.77 -5.68
N VAL A 201 12.99 -8.70 -6.93
CA VAL A 201 13.70 -7.54 -7.48
C VAL A 201 12.96 -7.06 -8.72
N LEU A 202 12.58 -5.79 -8.72
CA LEU A 202 12.04 -5.09 -9.88
C LEU A 202 13.05 -4.04 -10.35
N GLU A 203 13.36 -4.05 -11.64
CA GLU A 203 14.19 -3.05 -12.31
C GLU A 203 13.36 -2.36 -13.39
N VAL A 204 13.25 -1.04 -13.32
CA VAL A 204 12.46 -0.22 -14.25
C VAL A 204 13.36 0.77 -14.95
N PRO A 205 13.54 0.68 -16.27
CA PRO A 205 14.30 1.66 -17.01
C PRO A 205 13.56 3.02 -17.00
N LEU A 206 14.22 4.04 -16.48
CA LEU A 206 13.74 5.41 -16.51
C LEU A 206 14.12 6.00 -17.86
N GLN A 207 13.15 6.19 -18.74
CA GLN A 207 13.40 6.90 -20.01
C GLN A 207 13.98 8.26 -19.67
N GLY A 208 15.18 8.53 -20.18
CA GLY A 208 15.81 9.83 -19.99
C GLY A 208 14.87 10.89 -20.55
N GLY A 209 14.37 11.75 -19.68
CA GLY A 209 13.72 12.97 -20.14
C GLY A 209 14.67 13.63 -21.12
N GLU A 210 14.24 13.79 -22.38
CA GLU A 210 14.93 14.69 -23.30
C GLU A 210 15.01 16.02 -22.58
N GLU A 211 16.22 16.44 -22.24
CA GLU A 211 16.49 17.82 -21.85
C GLU A 211 15.97 18.69 -23.00
N GLN A 212 14.79 19.28 -22.80
CA GLN A 212 14.36 20.38 -23.65
C GLN A 212 15.31 21.54 -23.36
N LEU A 213 16.27 21.70 -24.28
CA LEU A 213 17.11 22.88 -24.46
C LEU A 213 16.25 24.08 -24.86
#